data_ea3570f9570547464da20a2ae84f7d78
#
_entry.id   ea3570f9570547464da20a2ae84f7d78
#
_cell.length_a   1.000
_cell.length_b   1.000
_cell.length_c   1.000
_cell.angle_alpha   90.00
_cell.angle_beta   90.00
_cell.angle_gamma   90.00
#
_symmetry.space_group_name_H-M   'P 1'
#
loop_
_entity.id
_entity.type
_entity.pdbx_description
1 polymer ?
#
loop_
_entity_poly.entity_id
_entity_poly.type
_entity_poly.pdbx_seq_one_letter_code
_entity_poly.pdbx_strand_id
1 'polypeptide(L)'
;MLTELRVRDLATIADVSLHLGPGLNVLTGETGAGKSMLVESLALLLGERAAGGSVRPGAAKAVVEGAFEDIDTATRRRIEELGLDVEDGRVVVRREVSTEGRSRAWVNGSPTTASVLSELGSLLVDLHGQHETQSLLHPEAQRNILDAFAHAEAERDAVVEAYRLLAELRTEEVALATRRDEVRRRADYLRHVVEEIDRAKVKPGEDEVLQLEARRLSQAGMLVEQAQRVADAIEGDEGNALGALGIANRALTALEKVDPGASEWRELLDAAFNNLSELSRLATEYAASVQEDPERLGAVERRRDLLFRLTGKYGASLDAVLATREEAAAELDLLDTADTDLRGLATRRGAAETALHQASDALSAKRQAAADRLTRSVNRLLPQLGLPGGKLAVVLAPLSEPGPHGREIVQLTVQLNVGLEAKPLARVASGGELSRLMLALKVVLVKHDAIATLVFDEVDQGIGGEVGVQVGAALADVAERHQVLVITHLPQIAARADNHLVVSKEARRGIATSDVQVLHGEDRINEVARMLGDAEGDAARRHAQAMLRRERVTRR
;
A
#
# COMPACT_ATOMS: atom_id res chain seq x y z
N MET A 1 -26.23 2.84 -1.35
CA MET A 1 -27.21 3.95 -1.17
C MET A 1 -27.40 4.25 0.31
N LEU A 2 -27.66 5.52 0.70
CA LEU A 2 -28.01 5.90 2.09
C LEU A 2 -29.48 5.51 2.35
N THR A 3 -29.73 4.52 3.19
CA THR A 3 -31.10 4.03 3.48
C THR A 3 -31.70 4.66 4.72
N GLU A 4 -30.87 5.01 5.71
CA GLU A 4 -31.31 5.67 6.94
C GLU A 4 -30.29 6.70 7.41
N LEU A 5 -30.79 7.87 7.84
CA LEU A 5 -30.01 8.88 8.55
C LEU A 5 -30.73 9.22 9.85
N ARG A 6 -30.10 8.94 10.98
CA ARG A 6 -30.63 9.28 12.30
C ARG A 6 -29.80 10.36 12.99
N VAL A 7 -30.46 11.39 13.47
CA VAL A 7 -29.84 12.55 14.12
C VAL A 7 -30.43 12.72 15.50
N ARG A 8 -29.59 12.78 16.54
CA ARG A 8 -30.03 13.01 17.92
C ARG A 8 -29.24 14.15 18.55
N ASP A 9 -29.94 15.01 19.25
CA ASP A 9 -29.42 16.12 20.03
C ASP A 9 -28.45 17.06 19.28
N LEU A 10 -28.74 17.31 18.00
CA LEU A 10 -27.95 18.23 17.16
C LEU A 10 -28.74 19.52 16.93
N ALA A 11 -28.22 20.64 17.37
CA ALA A 11 -28.81 21.98 17.25
C ALA A 11 -30.30 22.00 17.67
N THR A 12 -31.22 22.18 16.75
CA THR A 12 -32.69 22.18 17.01
C THR A 12 -33.31 20.78 16.93
N ILE A 13 -32.57 19.77 16.46
CA ILE A 13 -33.05 18.40 16.31
C ILE A 13 -32.88 17.64 17.63
N ALA A 14 -33.98 17.10 18.17
CA ALA A 14 -33.96 16.26 19.36
C ALA A 14 -33.71 14.78 18.99
N ASP A 15 -34.54 14.19 18.15
CA ASP A 15 -34.40 12.84 17.58
C ASP A 15 -35.20 12.80 16.28
N VAL A 16 -34.54 12.61 15.16
CA VAL A 16 -35.12 12.50 13.82
C VAL A 16 -34.51 11.30 13.12
N SER A 17 -35.33 10.49 12.48
CA SER A 17 -34.90 9.43 11.57
C SER A 17 -35.46 9.69 10.17
N LEU A 18 -34.54 9.78 9.20
CA LEU A 18 -34.87 9.89 7.78
C LEU A 18 -34.71 8.51 7.14
N HIS A 19 -35.77 8.03 6.51
CA HIS A 19 -35.71 6.88 5.63
C HIS A 19 -35.75 7.34 4.18
N LEU A 20 -34.69 6.98 3.44
CA LEU A 20 -34.51 7.38 2.06
C LEU A 20 -34.65 6.17 1.14
N GLY A 21 -35.34 6.38 0.02
CA GLY A 21 -35.48 5.35 -1.01
C GLY A 21 -34.57 5.60 -2.21
N PRO A 22 -34.55 4.70 -3.19
CA PRO A 22 -33.91 4.95 -4.47
C PRO A 22 -34.59 6.09 -5.22
N GLY A 23 -33.89 6.67 -6.20
CA GLY A 23 -34.43 7.76 -7.02
C GLY A 23 -34.36 9.13 -6.34
N LEU A 24 -35.29 10.02 -6.67
CA LEU A 24 -35.30 11.40 -6.21
C LEU A 24 -36.04 11.54 -4.87
N ASN A 25 -35.28 11.77 -3.81
CA ASN A 25 -35.76 12.10 -2.48
C ASN A 25 -35.81 13.62 -2.32
N VAL A 26 -36.98 14.18 -2.08
CA VAL A 26 -37.16 15.63 -1.92
C VAL A 26 -37.56 15.96 -0.49
N LEU A 27 -36.82 16.86 0.13
CA LEU A 27 -37.04 17.34 1.47
C LEU A 27 -37.62 18.76 1.41
N THR A 28 -38.87 18.94 1.85
CA THR A 28 -39.55 20.24 1.96
C THR A 28 -39.81 20.60 3.41
N GLY A 29 -40.45 21.72 3.68
CA GLY A 29 -40.83 22.20 5.00
C GLY A 29 -40.59 23.71 5.18
N GLU A 30 -40.98 24.25 6.30
CA GLU A 30 -40.87 25.69 6.60
C GLU A 30 -39.41 26.14 6.73
N THR A 31 -39.15 27.43 6.43
CA THR A 31 -37.82 28.02 6.63
C THR A 31 -37.44 27.98 8.11
N GLY A 32 -36.24 27.46 8.42
CA GLY A 32 -35.79 27.27 9.80
C GLY A 32 -36.36 26.03 10.51
N ALA A 33 -37.05 25.11 9.79
CA ALA A 33 -37.54 23.85 10.35
C ALA A 33 -36.45 22.80 10.61
N GLY A 34 -35.18 23.06 10.27
CA GLY A 34 -34.08 22.14 10.48
C GLY A 34 -33.58 21.41 9.22
N LYS A 35 -34.06 21.81 8.02
CA LYS A 35 -33.63 21.19 6.76
C LYS A 35 -32.11 21.25 6.54
N SER A 36 -31.49 22.43 6.66
CA SER A 36 -30.03 22.59 6.54
C SER A 36 -29.27 21.84 7.64
N MET A 37 -29.87 21.70 8.83
CA MET A 37 -29.29 20.91 9.92
C MET A 37 -29.16 19.41 9.57
N LEU A 38 -30.04 18.87 8.72
CA LEU A 38 -29.95 17.50 8.24
C LEU A 38 -28.78 17.32 7.27
N VAL A 39 -28.53 18.34 6.40
CA VAL A 39 -27.34 18.34 5.54
C VAL A 39 -26.06 18.48 6.36
N GLU A 40 -26.03 19.40 7.33
CA GLU A 40 -24.92 19.55 8.27
C GLU A 40 -24.64 18.25 9.05
N SER A 41 -25.71 17.55 9.45
CA SER A 41 -25.57 16.26 10.14
C SER A 41 -24.93 15.21 9.22
N LEU A 42 -25.33 15.19 7.95
CA LEU A 42 -24.73 14.30 6.97
C LEU A 42 -23.26 14.67 6.70
N ALA A 43 -22.93 15.94 6.52
CA ALA A 43 -21.57 16.43 6.39
C ALA A 43 -20.69 16.06 7.61
N LEU A 44 -21.26 16.21 8.81
CA LEU A 44 -20.63 15.76 10.04
C LEU A 44 -20.37 14.25 10.03
N LEU A 45 -21.35 13.45 9.61
CA LEU A 45 -21.23 12.00 9.50
C LEU A 45 -20.14 11.60 8.51
N LEU A 46 -19.98 12.36 7.43
CA LEU A 46 -18.99 12.12 6.36
C LEU A 46 -17.58 12.67 6.65
N GLY A 47 -17.30 13.11 7.87
CA GLY A 47 -15.94 13.46 8.30
C GLY A 47 -15.66 14.95 8.48
N GLU A 48 -16.60 15.87 8.24
CA GLU A 48 -16.40 17.29 8.48
C GLU A 48 -16.06 17.62 9.95
N ARG A 49 -15.46 18.77 10.17
CA ARG A 49 -15.05 19.20 11.50
C ARG A 49 -16.27 19.46 12.38
N ALA A 50 -16.28 18.84 13.55
CA ALA A 50 -17.32 19.06 14.55
C ALA A 50 -17.05 20.36 15.33
N ALA A 51 -18.07 21.22 15.44
CA ALA A 51 -18.04 22.37 16.34
C ALA A 51 -18.80 22.04 17.64
N GLY A 52 -18.25 22.36 18.80
CA GLY A 52 -18.92 22.11 20.09
C GLY A 52 -20.27 22.80 20.24
N GLY A 53 -20.47 23.91 19.53
CA GLY A 53 -21.76 24.65 19.48
C GLY A 53 -22.88 23.94 18.72
N SER A 54 -22.61 22.84 18.02
CA SER A 54 -23.61 22.05 17.30
C SER A 54 -24.45 21.13 18.20
N VAL A 55 -24.05 20.93 19.47
CA VAL A 55 -24.79 20.09 20.41
C VAL A 55 -26.00 20.85 20.93
N ARG A 56 -27.16 20.18 20.97
CA ARG A 56 -28.40 20.75 21.47
C ARG A 56 -28.24 21.26 22.91
N PRO A 57 -28.74 22.47 23.24
CA PRO A 57 -28.74 22.99 24.60
C PRO A 57 -29.41 22.01 25.59
N GLY A 58 -28.68 21.65 26.66
CA GLY A 58 -29.14 20.69 27.67
C GLY A 58 -28.78 19.24 27.40
N ALA A 59 -28.24 18.90 26.24
CA ALA A 59 -27.72 17.57 25.94
C ALA A 59 -26.19 17.52 26.20
N ALA A 60 -25.68 16.35 26.57
CA ALA A 60 -24.24 16.13 26.80
C ALA A 60 -23.47 15.90 25.49
N LYS A 61 -24.13 15.35 24.47
CA LYS A 61 -23.54 15.02 23.16
C LYS A 61 -24.62 14.99 22.07
N ALA A 62 -24.20 15.27 20.84
CA ALA A 62 -24.96 14.99 19.63
C ALA A 62 -24.50 13.64 19.04
N VAL A 63 -25.44 12.92 18.42
CA VAL A 63 -25.16 11.64 17.75
C VAL A 63 -25.79 11.65 16.36
N VAL A 64 -24.98 11.30 15.35
CA VAL A 64 -25.45 11.10 13.98
C VAL A 64 -25.10 9.68 13.56
N GLU A 65 -26.05 8.97 13.00
CA GLU A 65 -25.90 7.60 12.49
C GLU A 65 -26.45 7.53 11.05
N GLY A 66 -25.74 6.84 10.16
CA GLY A 66 -26.19 6.60 8.78
C GLY A 66 -25.94 5.17 8.37
N ALA A 67 -26.91 4.56 7.70
CA ALA A 67 -26.80 3.23 7.13
C ALA A 67 -26.74 3.34 5.60
N PHE A 68 -25.72 2.71 5.03
CA PHE A 68 -25.48 2.61 3.60
C PHE A 68 -25.61 1.16 3.17
N GLU A 69 -26.41 0.90 2.15
CA GLU A 69 -26.69 -0.44 1.61
C GLU A 69 -26.40 -0.48 0.11
N ASP A 70 -26.41 -1.69 -0.47
CA ASP A 70 -26.12 -1.94 -1.89
C ASP A 70 -24.78 -1.33 -2.35
N ILE A 71 -23.73 -1.55 -1.56
CA ILE A 71 -22.37 -1.08 -1.90
C ILE A 71 -21.82 -1.99 -3.00
N ASP A 72 -21.46 -1.38 -4.13
CA ASP A 72 -20.89 -2.10 -5.27
C ASP A 72 -19.50 -2.68 -4.97
N THR A 73 -19.07 -3.65 -5.79
CA THR A 73 -17.83 -4.40 -5.57
C THR A 73 -16.57 -3.52 -5.62
N ALA A 74 -16.57 -2.48 -6.47
CA ALA A 74 -15.40 -1.59 -6.60
C ALA A 74 -15.27 -0.68 -5.38
N THR A 75 -16.38 -0.08 -4.94
CA THR A 75 -16.47 0.72 -3.72
C THR A 75 -16.14 -0.11 -2.49
N ARG A 76 -16.66 -1.34 -2.40
CA ARG A 76 -16.34 -2.28 -1.32
C ARG A 76 -14.85 -2.53 -1.19
N ARG A 77 -14.15 -2.84 -2.29
CA ARG A 77 -12.69 -3.05 -2.27
C ARG A 77 -11.94 -1.84 -1.72
N ARG A 78 -12.35 -0.62 -2.12
CA ARG A 78 -11.71 0.61 -1.62
C ARG A 78 -11.96 0.85 -0.14
N ILE A 79 -13.14 0.47 0.37
CA ILE A 79 -13.47 0.53 1.80
C ILE A 79 -12.59 -0.47 2.58
N GLU A 80 -12.39 -1.67 2.05
CA GLU A 80 -11.52 -2.69 2.64
C GLU A 80 -10.04 -2.25 2.64
N GLU A 81 -9.59 -1.52 1.61
CA GLU A 81 -8.25 -0.92 1.56
C GLU A 81 -8.02 0.15 2.66
N LEU A 82 -9.08 0.80 3.13
CA LEU A 82 -9.05 1.70 4.29
C LEU A 82 -9.00 0.96 5.65
N GLY A 83 -8.99 -0.38 5.65
CA GLY A 83 -9.03 -1.20 6.85
C GLY A 83 -10.40 -1.28 7.51
N LEU A 84 -11.46 -1.05 6.75
CA LEU A 84 -12.85 -1.09 7.21
C LEU A 84 -13.57 -2.31 6.62
N ASP A 85 -14.42 -2.95 7.43
CA ASP A 85 -15.20 -4.10 7.00
C ASP A 85 -16.54 -3.67 6.39
N VAL A 86 -16.99 -4.37 5.34
CA VAL A 86 -18.32 -4.24 4.74
C VAL A 86 -19.10 -5.52 5.03
N GLU A 87 -20.10 -5.44 5.90
CA GLU A 87 -20.93 -6.57 6.31
C GLU A 87 -22.17 -6.68 5.39
N ASP A 88 -22.31 -7.77 4.68
CA ASP A 88 -23.45 -8.05 3.77
C ASP A 88 -23.81 -6.90 2.80
N GLY A 89 -22.80 -6.17 2.30
CA GLY A 89 -23.01 -5.02 1.43
C GLY A 89 -23.53 -3.77 2.16
N ARG A 90 -23.43 -3.75 3.49
CA ARG A 90 -23.88 -2.67 4.37
C ARG A 90 -22.72 -2.05 5.13
N VAL A 91 -22.76 -0.72 5.28
CA VAL A 91 -21.86 0.05 6.13
C VAL A 91 -22.69 0.96 7.02
N VAL A 92 -22.51 0.85 8.33
CA VAL A 92 -23.15 1.74 9.31
C VAL A 92 -22.09 2.67 9.88
N VAL A 93 -22.29 3.96 9.68
CA VAL A 93 -21.42 5.02 10.18
C VAL A 93 -22.07 5.69 11.36
N ARG A 94 -21.34 5.91 12.44
CA ARG A 94 -21.80 6.64 13.61
C ARG A 94 -20.78 7.68 14.03
N ARG A 95 -21.24 8.86 14.36
CA ARG A 95 -20.43 9.95 14.91
C ARG A 95 -21.06 10.56 16.14
N GLU A 96 -20.25 10.82 17.17
CA GLU A 96 -20.65 11.51 18.39
C GLU A 96 -19.79 12.77 18.57
N VAL A 97 -20.43 13.86 18.96
CA VAL A 97 -19.78 15.13 19.27
C VAL A 97 -20.22 15.57 20.66
N SER A 98 -19.28 15.82 21.58
CA SER A 98 -19.55 16.36 22.90
C SER A 98 -19.65 17.89 22.89
N THR A 99 -20.23 18.47 23.94
CA THR A 99 -20.28 19.92 24.16
C THR A 99 -18.89 20.57 24.26
N GLU A 100 -17.86 19.77 24.61
CA GLU A 100 -16.46 20.20 24.64
C GLU A 100 -15.78 20.19 23.27
N GLY A 101 -16.50 19.80 22.20
CA GLY A 101 -15.97 19.68 20.84
C GLY A 101 -15.20 18.39 20.57
N ARG A 102 -15.12 17.45 21.52
CA ARG A 102 -14.51 16.14 21.29
C ARG A 102 -15.41 15.31 20.39
N SER A 103 -14.83 14.73 19.35
CA SER A 103 -15.56 13.92 18.38
C SER A 103 -15.02 12.48 18.36
N ARG A 104 -15.93 11.51 18.24
CA ARG A 104 -15.64 10.08 18.07
C ARG A 104 -16.40 9.53 16.90
N ALA A 105 -15.82 8.61 16.16
CA ALA A 105 -16.45 7.98 15.01
C ALA A 105 -16.29 6.46 15.04
N TRP A 106 -17.28 5.77 14.47
CA TRP A 106 -17.31 4.32 14.33
C TRP A 106 -17.84 3.93 12.96
N VAL A 107 -17.31 2.87 12.40
CA VAL A 107 -17.82 2.20 11.21
C VAL A 107 -18.06 0.72 11.57
N ASN A 108 -19.27 0.24 11.36
CA ASN A 108 -19.72 -1.10 11.76
C ASN A 108 -19.32 -1.48 13.21
N GLY A 109 -19.45 -0.48 14.12
CA GLY A 109 -19.09 -0.65 15.54
C GLY A 109 -17.60 -0.51 15.84
N SER A 110 -16.71 -0.54 14.87
CA SER A 110 -15.27 -0.34 15.03
C SER A 110 -14.90 1.13 15.10
N PRO A 111 -14.09 1.59 16.08
CA PRO A 111 -13.69 2.99 16.19
C PRO A 111 -12.77 3.38 15.03
N THR A 112 -12.96 4.58 14.49
CA THR A 112 -12.18 5.10 13.37
C THR A 112 -11.77 6.55 13.57
N THR A 113 -10.86 7.06 12.72
CA THR A 113 -10.41 8.46 12.74
C THR A 113 -11.29 9.33 11.84
N ALA A 114 -11.26 10.65 12.06
CA ALA A 114 -11.98 11.60 11.20
C ALA A 114 -11.42 11.61 9.76
N SER A 115 -10.14 11.33 9.56
CA SER A 115 -9.51 11.23 8.24
C SER A 115 -10.06 10.04 7.45
N VAL A 116 -10.04 8.85 8.05
CA VAL A 116 -10.59 7.63 7.41
C VAL A 116 -12.09 7.79 7.13
N LEU A 117 -12.82 8.46 8.05
CA LEU A 117 -14.24 8.76 7.85
C LEU A 117 -14.46 9.71 6.67
N SER A 118 -13.59 10.71 6.48
CA SER A 118 -13.67 11.62 5.33
C SER A 118 -13.40 10.91 4.01
N GLU A 119 -12.41 9.99 3.97
CA GLU A 119 -12.14 9.17 2.81
C GLU A 119 -13.30 8.22 2.48
N LEU A 120 -13.84 7.53 3.50
CA LEU A 120 -15.05 6.71 3.37
C LEU A 120 -16.23 7.55 2.85
N GLY A 121 -16.45 8.74 3.43
CA GLY A 121 -17.51 9.65 3.05
C GLY A 121 -17.47 10.02 1.57
N SER A 122 -16.28 10.31 1.04
CA SER A 122 -16.08 10.65 -0.37
C SER A 122 -16.37 9.50 -1.35
N LEU A 123 -16.39 8.24 -0.87
CA LEU A 123 -16.77 7.08 -1.67
C LEU A 123 -18.29 6.83 -1.66
N LEU A 124 -19.00 7.27 -0.62
CA LEU A 124 -20.40 6.95 -0.39
C LEU A 124 -21.36 8.06 -0.84
N VAL A 125 -21.00 9.32 -0.61
CA VAL A 125 -21.87 10.48 -0.82
C VAL A 125 -21.09 11.63 -1.43
N ASP A 126 -21.71 12.28 -2.42
CA ASP A 126 -21.23 13.56 -2.95
C ASP A 126 -22.22 14.67 -2.55
N LEU A 127 -21.75 15.64 -1.77
CA LEU A 127 -22.57 16.67 -1.16
C LEU A 127 -22.32 18.01 -1.84
N HIS A 128 -23.36 18.59 -2.44
CA HIS A 128 -23.31 19.84 -3.22
C HIS A 128 -24.09 20.95 -2.51
N GLY A 129 -23.42 22.00 -2.01
CA GLY A 129 -24.01 23.11 -1.26
C GLY A 129 -22.97 23.88 -0.45
N GLN A 130 -23.38 24.50 0.66
CA GLN A 130 -22.49 25.26 1.55
C GLN A 130 -21.49 24.40 2.31
N HIS A 131 -21.77 23.11 2.49
CA HIS A 131 -20.91 22.15 3.16
C HIS A 131 -20.29 21.25 2.10
N GLU A 132 -19.05 21.59 1.69
CA GLU A 132 -18.42 21.01 0.51
C GLU A 132 -17.57 19.77 0.84
N THR A 133 -18.15 18.59 0.70
CA THR A 133 -17.40 17.36 0.45
C THR A 133 -17.52 16.99 -1.03
N GLN A 134 -17.13 17.91 -1.93
CA GLN A 134 -17.26 17.67 -3.36
C GLN A 134 -16.02 16.96 -3.88
N SER A 135 -16.18 15.71 -4.27
CA SER A 135 -15.13 14.92 -4.89
C SER A 135 -14.51 15.63 -6.10
N LEU A 136 -15.32 16.28 -6.93
CA LEU A 136 -14.87 17.00 -8.13
C LEU A 136 -14.09 18.30 -7.87
N LEU A 137 -13.94 18.76 -6.63
CA LEU A 137 -13.02 19.85 -6.31
C LEU A 137 -11.55 19.41 -6.34
N HIS A 138 -11.29 18.11 -6.19
CA HIS A 138 -9.95 17.56 -6.20
C HIS A 138 -9.45 17.26 -7.62
N PRO A 139 -8.25 17.69 -7.99
CA PRO A 139 -7.70 17.46 -9.35
C PRO A 139 -7.66 15.99 -9.76
N GLU A 140 -7.44 15.09 -8.82
CA GLU A 140 -7.42 13.64 -9.09
C GLU A 140 -8.80 13.11 -9.50
N ALA A 141 -9.87 13.56 -8.84
CA ALA A 141 -11.22 13.17 -9.21
C ALA A 141 -11.61 13.77 -10.57
N GLN A 142 -11.21 15.03 -10.85
CA GLN A 142 -11.42 15.65 -12.16
C GLN A 142 -10.73 14.87 -13.29
N ARG A 143 -9.51 14.39 -13.06
CA ARG A 143 -8.79 13.54 -14.00
C ARG A 143 -9.50 12.20 -14.18
N ASN A 144 -9.82 11.52 -13.08
CA ASN A 144 -10.39 10.17 -13.12
C ASN A 144 -11.74 10.15 -13.83
N ILE A 145 -12.60 11.16 -13.59
CA ILE A 145 -13.89 11.25 -14.26
C ILE A 145 -13.77 11.64 -15.73
N LEU A 146 -12.78 12.46 -16.09
CA LEU A 146 -12.49 12.76 -17.49
C LEU A 146 -12.00 11.52 -18.23
N ASP A 147 -11.13 10.72 -17.61
CA ASP A 147 -10.61 9.46 -18.16
C ASP A 147 -11.73 8.43 -18.36
N ALA A 148 -12.64 8.30 -17.38
CA ALA A 148 -13.83 7.46 -17.50
C ALA A 148 -14.77 7.96 -18.62
N PHE A 149 -15.03 9.27 -18.71
CA PHE A 149 -15.84 9.88 -19.78
C PHE A 149 -15.18 9.75 -21.16
N ALA A 150 -13.85 9.67 -21.20
CA ALA A 150 -13.05 9.45 -22.41
C ALA A 150 -12.99 7.98 -22.82
N HIS A 151 -13.40 7.02 -21.97
CA HIS A 151 -13.12 5.59 -22.10
C HIS A 151 -11.62 5.34 -22.34
N ALA A 152 -10.78 5.92 -21.47
CA ALA A 152 -9.32 5.95 -21.61
C ALA A 152 -8.61 5.03 -20.61
N GLU A 153 -9.29 4.01 -20.09
CA GLU A 153 -8.75 3.11 -19.07
C GLU A 153 -7.51 2.37 -19.60
N ALA A 154 -7.58 1.88 -20.84
CA ALA A 154 -6.46 1.16 -21.45
C ALA A 154 -5.22 2.04 -21.65
N GLU A 155 -5.41 3.28 -22.11
CA GLU A 155 -4.31 4.25 -22.32
C GLU A 155 -3.73 4.71 -20.98
N ARG A 156 -4.57 4.90 -19.96
CA ARG A 156 -4.12 5.21 -18.59
C ARG A 156 -3.26 4.08 -18.05
N ASP A 157 -3.71 2.83 -18.16
CA ASP A 157 -3.00 1.66 -17.65
C ASP A 157 -1.67 1.46 -18.40
N ALA A 158 -1.62 1.75 -19.71
CA ALA A 158 -0.39 1.75 -20.48
C ALA A 158 0.63 2.82 -20.00
N VAL A 159 0.16 4.02 -19.62
CA VAL A 159 1.02 5.05 -19.02
C VAL A 159 1.59 4.61 -17.68
N VAL A 160 0.74 4.04 -16.80
CA VAL A 160 1.15 3.55 -15.47
C VAL A 160 2.24 2.49 -15.61
N GLU A 161 2.06 1.52 -16.52
CA GLU A 161 3.02 0.45 -16.74
C GLU A 161 4.35 0.96 -17.34
N ALA A 162 4.27 1.84 -18.34
CA ALA A 162 5.48 2.44 -18.94
C ALA A 162 6.26 3.30 -17.92
N TYR A 163 5.56 4.06 -17.07
CA TYR A 163 6.19 4.84 -16.00
C TYR A 163 6.85 3.96 -14.95
N ARG A 164 6.18 2.87 -14.53
CA ARG A 164 6.73 1.90 -13.59
C ARG A 164 8.02 1.29 -14.12
N LEU A 165 8.01 0.80 -15.37
CA LEU A 165 9.19 0.22 -16.00
C LEU A 165 10.36 1.22 -16.07
N LEU A 166 10.08 2.48 -16.45
CA LEU A 166 11.09 3.54 -16.49
C LEU A 166 11.69 3.81 -15.10
N ALA A 167 10.86 3.86 -14.06
CA ALA A 167 11.30 4.08 -12.70
C ALA A 167 12.20 2.93 -12.18
N GLU A 168 11.85 1.68 -12.50
CA GLU A 168 12.65 0.50 -12.19
C GLU A 168 14.02 0.56 -12.86
N LEU A 169 14.07 0.84 -14.17
CA LEU A 169 15.33 0.95 -14.93
C LEU A 169 16.22 2.08 -14.42
N ARG A 170 15.66 3.23 -14.06
CA ARG A 170 16.42 4.34 -13.46
C ARG A 170 17.02 3.96 -12.11
N THR A 171 16.29 3.23 -11.29
CA THR A 171 16.77 2.74 -10.01
C THR A 171 17.90 1.74 -10.18
N GLU A 172 17.75 0.79 -11.11
CA GLU A 172 18.77 -0.21 -11.44
C GLU A 172 20.05 0.44 -11.98
N GLU A 173 19.93 1.42 -12.90
CA GLU A 173 21.06 2.17 -13.46
C GLU A 173 21.85 2.92 -12.38
N VAL A 174 21.16 3.62 -11.47
CA VAL A 174 21.79 4.33 -10.35
C VAL A 174 22.49 3.38 -9.38
N ALA A 175 21.84 2.26 -9.03
CA ALA A 175 22.41 1.27 -8.13
C ALA A 175 23.69 0.65 -8.72
N LEU A 176 23.66 0.25 -9.99
CA LEU A 176 24.83 -0.32 -10.67
C LEU A 176 25.97 0.69 -10.81
N ALA A 177 25.66 1.94 -11.19
CA ALA A 177 26.66 3.00 -11.29
C ALA A 177 27.32 3.30 -9.94
N THR A 178 26.54 3.36 -8.87
CA THR A 178 27.05 3.59 -7.52
C THR A 178 27.98 2.45 -7.10
N ARG A 179 27.54 1.21 -7.29
CA ARG A 179 28.35 0.02 -6.96
C ARG A 179 29.64 -0.04 -7.77
N ARG A 180 29.58 0.24 -9.08
CA ARG A 180 30.78 0.34 -9.93
C ARG A 180 31.79 1.36 -9.39
N ASP A 181 31.30 2.54 -9.02
CA ASP A 181 32.16 3.63 -8.53
C ASP A 181 32.79 3.32 -7.17
N GLU A 182 32.10 2.58 -6.30
CA GLU A 182 32.63 2.07 -5.04
C GLU A 182 33.75 1.05 -5.27
N VAL A 183 33.53 0.07 -6.13
CA VAL A 183 34.53 -0.93 -6.47
C VAL A 183 35.73 -0.28 -7.16
N ARG A 184 35.50 0.67 -8.08
CA ARG A 184 36.56 1.40 -8.76
C ARG A 184 37.50 2.14 -7.81
N ARG A 185 36.96 2.73 -6.73
CA ARG A 185 37.79 3.43 -5.71
C ARG A 185 38.74 2.52 -4.95
N ARG A 186 38.45 1.23 -4.83
CA ARG A 186 39.28 0.25 -4.10
C ARG A 186 39.85 -0.83 -5.02
N ALA A 187 39.75 -0.65 -6.34
CA ALA A 187 40.18 -1.63 -7.32
C ALA A 187 41.68 -2.02 -7.18
N ASP A 188 42.55 -1.06 -6.86
CA ASP A 188 43.98 -1.33 -6.69
C ASP A 188 44.23 -2.19 -5.44
N TYR A 189 43.48 -1.97 -4.36
CA TYR A 189 43.53 -2.83 -3.18
C TYR A 189 43.04 -4.25 -3.51
N LEU A 190 41.88 -4.37 -4.19
CA LEU A 190 41.34 -5.69 -4.57
C LEU A 190 42.29 -6.45 -5.48
N ARG A 191 42.92 -5.80 -6.47
CA ARG A 191 43.94 -6.41 -7.31
C ARG A 191 45.12 -6.93 -6.47
N HIS A 192 45.60 -6.10 -5.51
CA HIS A 192 46.68 -6.49 -4.61
C HIS A 192 46.30 -7.73 -3.79
N VAL A 193 45.07 -7.80 -3.24
CA VAL A 193 44.59 -8.97 -2.49
C VAL A 193 44.62 -10.24 -3.35
N VAL A 194 44.04 -10.18 -4.56
CA VAL A 194 44.02 -11.33 -5.49
C VAL A 194 45.45 -11.76 -5.86
N GLU A 195 46.30 -10.81 -6.25
CA GLU A 195 47.69 -11.14 -6.65
C GLU A 195 48.52 -11.69 -5.51
N GLU A 196 48.43 -11.18 -4.28
CA GLU A 196 49.20 -11.66 -3.12
C GLU A 196 48.79 -13.11 -2.78
N ILE A 197 47.47 -13.39 -2.76
CA ILE A 197 46.96 -14.74 -2.43
C ILE A 197 47.27 -15.73 -3.56
N ASP A 198 47.07 -15.35 -4.84
CA ASP A 198 47.36 -16.19 -6.00
C ASP A 198 48.87 -16.55 -6.09
N ARG A 199 49.75 -15.56 -5.82
CA ARG A 199 51.22 -15.77 -5.79
C ARG A 199 51.60 -16.74 -4.68
N ALA A 200 50.88 -16.72 -3.56
CA ALA A 200 51.12 -17.60 -2.44
C ALA A 200 50.68 -19.06 -2.71
N LYS A 201 49.83 -19.33 -3.69
CA LYS A 201 49.31 -20.65 -4.07
C LYS A 201 48.80 -21.44 -2.86
N VAL A 202 47.98 -20.81 -2.04
CA VAL A 202 47.41 -21.40 -0.82
C VAL A 202 46.54 -22.59 -1.17
N LYS A 203 46.63 -23.65 -0.36
CA LYS A 203 45.77 -24.85 -0.49
C LYS A 203 44.92 -25.02 0.78
N PRO A 204 43.67 -25.47 0.66
CA PRO A 204 42.85 -25.81 1.83
C PRO A 204 43.55 -26.86 2.72
N GLY A 205 43.56 -26.65 4.05
CA GLY A 205 44.13 -27.59 5.03
C GLY A 205 45.67 -27.71 5.02
N GLU A 206 46.37 -26.86 4.25
CA GLU A 206 47.82 -26.87 4.15
C GLU A 206 48.51 -26.57 5.49
N ASP A 207 47.93 -25.71 6.29
CA ASP A 207 48.42 -25.30 7.62
C ASP A 207 48.46 -26.47 8.61
N GLU A 208 47.41 -27.30 8.64
CA GLU A 208 47.38 -28.51 9.49
C GLU A 208 48.47 -29.52 9.10
N VAL A 209 48.62 -29.77 7.81
CA VAL A 209 49.63 -30.67 7.28
C VAL A 209 51.04 -30.18 7.64
N LEU A 210 51.31 -28.89 7.40
CA LEU A 210 52.61 -28.30 7.73
C LEU A 210 52.85 -28.23 9.24
N GLN A 211 51.84 -28.08 10.06
CA GLN A 211 51.97 -28.10 11.52
C GLN A 211 52.38 -29.48 12.02
N LEU A 212 51.77 -30.54 11.49
CA LEU A 212 52.16 -31.93 11.82
C LEU A 212 53.57 -32.22 11.36
N GLU A 213 53.93 -31.81 10.14
CA GLU A 213 55.28 -31.99 9.60
C GLU A 213 56.33 -31.24 10.43
N ALA A 214 56.09 -29.98 10.78
CA ALA A 214 56.98 -29.18 11.62
C ALA A 214 57.20 -29.82 13.00
N ARG A 215 56.15 -30.34 13.64
CA ARG A 215 56.29 -31.04 14.94
C ARG A 215 57.12 -32.28 14.83
N ARG A 216 56.96 -33.08 13.78
CA ARG A 216 57.77 -34.30 13.55
C ARG A 216 59.22 -33.95 13.33
N LEU A 217 59.51 -32.97 12.47
CA LEU A 217 60.87 -32.54 12.18
C LEU A 217 61.59 -31.89 13.37
N SER A 218 60.90 -31.03 14.13
CA SER A 218 61.49 -30.36 15.30
C SER A 218 61.77 -31.32 16.47
N GLN A 219 61.06 -32.44 16.54
CA GLN A 219 61.22 -33.44 17.60
C GLN A 219 61.89 -34.71 17.12
N ALA A 220 62.46 -34.71 15.91
CA ALA A 220 63.04 -35.87 15.29
C ALA A 220 64.08 -36.58 16.21
N GLY A 221 64.99 -35.83 16.78
CA GLY A 221 65.99 -36.38 17.70
C GLY A 221 65.39 -37.06 18.92
N MET A 222 64.36 -36.43 19.56
CA MET A 222 63.67 -37.03 20.69
C MET A 222 62.88 -38.29 20.28
N LEU A 223 62.25 -38.29 19.11
CA LEU A 223 61.47 -39.42 18.62
C LEU A 223 62.36 -40.62 18.35
N VAL A 224 63.53 -40.40 17.74
CA VAL A 224 64.61 -41.45 17.54
C VAL A 224 65.04 -42.00 18.88
N GLU A 225 65.43 -41.14 19.83
CA GLU A 225 65.88 -41.56 21.17
C GLU A 225 64.81 -42.41 21.89
N GLN A 226 63.51 -41.97 21.90
CA GLN A 226 62.43 -42.72 22.56
C GLN A 226 62.17 -44.08 21.85
N ALA A 227 62.18 -44.10 20.53
CA ALA A 227 62.00 -45.34 19.78
C ALA A 227 63.17 -46.34 20.05
N GLN A 228 64.38 -45.82 20.12
CA GLN A 228 65.55 -46.60 20.45
C GLN A 228 65.51 -47.19 21.88
N ARG A 229 65.03 -46.36 22.85
CA ARG A 229 64.82 -46.85 24.22
C ARG A 229 63.75 -47.94 24.30
N VAL A 230 62.70 -47.90 23.49
CA VAL A 230 61.74 -49.01 23.39
C VAL A 230 62.41 -50.28 22.87
N ALA A 231 63.21 -50.20 21.80
CA ALA A 231 63.91 -51.31 21.23
C ALA A 231 64.90 -51.88 22.24
N ASP A 232 65.72 -51.03 22.89
CA ASP A 232 66.75 -51.45 23.89
C ASP A 232 66.11 -52.10 25.13
N ALA A 233 64.96 -51.62 25.61
CA ALA A 233 64.24 -52.24 26.71
C ALA A 233 63.75 -53.66 26.39
N ILE A 234 63.50 -53.95 25.11
CA ILE A 234 63.06 -55.27 24.65
C ILE A 234 64.22 -56.19 24.34
N GLU A 235 65.26 -55.70 23.64
CA GLU A 235 66.31 -56.53 23.03
C GLU A 235 67.75 -56.03 23.30
N GLY A 236 67.96 -54.99 24.12
CA GLY A 236 69.25 -54.40 24.43
C GLY A 236 70.20 -55.34 25.19
N ASP A 237 71.42 -54.85 25.50
CA ASP A 237 72.55 -55.71 26.01
C ASP A 237 72.32 -56.22 27.46
N GLU A 238 71.65 -55.46 28.37
CA GLU A 238 71.42 -55.85 29.77
C GLU A 238 70.01 -55.76 30.22
N GLY A 239 69.46 -56.83 30.85
CA GLY A 239 68.12 -56.75 31.54
C GLY A 239 66.92 -56.59 30.65
N ASN A 240 67.03 -57.03 29.42
CA ASN A 240 65.98 -56.86 28.40
C ASN A 240 64.83 -57.85 28.56
N ALA A 241 63.65 -57.49 27.99
CA ALA A 241 62.41 -58.27 28.12
C ALA A 241 62.52 -59.66 27.47
N LEU A 242 63.18 -59.77 26.30
CA LEU A 242 63.42 -61.08 25.63
C LEU A 242 64.35 -61.92 26.39
N GLY A 243 65.39 -61.40 27.02
CA GLY A 243 66.27 -62.13 27.93
C GLY A 243 65.53 -62.69 29.14
N ALA A 244 64.63 -61.88 29.76
CA ALA A 244 63.78 -62.35 30.85
C ALA A 244 62.85 -63.52 30.41
N LEU A 245 62.22 -63.37 29.22
CA LEU A 245 61.41 -64.43 28.61
C LEU A 245 62.25 -65.69 28.29
N GLY A 246 63.50 -65.51 27.89
CA GLY A 246 64.44 -66.64 27.70
C GLY A 246 64.73 -67.40 28.98
N ILE A 247 64.81 -66.68 30.14
CA ILE A 247 64.92 -67.34 31.47
C ILE A 247 63.66 -68.10 31.79
N ALA A 248 62.48 -67.47 31.60
CA ALA A 248 61.15 -68.05 31.79
C ALA A 248 60.96 -69.30 30.90
N ASN A 249 61.41 -69.25 29.64
CA ASN A 249 61.37 -70.37 28.71
C ASN A 249 62.19 -71.56 29.20
N ARG A 250 63.39 -71.35 29.72
CA ARG A 250 64.21 -72.43 30.30
C ARG A 250 63.51 -73.04 31.52
N ALA A 251 62.95 -72.22 32.38
CA ALA A 251 62.20 -72.68 33.58
C ALA A 251 60.97 -73.49 33.18
N LEU A 252 60.22 -73.01 32.18
CA LEU A 252 59.00 -73.68 31.70
C LEU A 252 59.37 -75.03 31.05
N THR A 253 60.41 -75.09 30.27
CA THR A 253 60.93 -76.33 29.64
C THR A 253 61.32 -77.34 30.71
N ALA A 254 61.87 -76.92 31.84
CA ALA A 254 62.19 -77.82 32.96
C ALA A 254 60.92 -78.31 33.70
N LEU A 255 59.93 -77.46 33.81
CA LEU A 255 58.63 -77.74 34.46
C LEU A 255 57.78 -78.73 33.64
N GLU A 256 57.69 -78.56 32.32
CA GLU A 256 56.97 -79.45 31.40
C GLU A 256 57.50 -80.87 31.42
N LYS A 257 58.78 -81.07 31.75
CA LYS A 257 59.39 -82.41 31.92
C LYS A 257 58.89 -83.17 33.16
N VAL A 258 58.36 -82.43 34.14
CA VAL A 258 57.87 -82.96 35.38
C VAL A 258 56.32 -82.98 35.45
N ASP A 259 55.73 -81.91 34.91
CA ASP A 259 54.23 -81.73 34.90
C ASP A 259 53.83 -81.36 33.48
N PRO A 260 53.18 -82.27 32.70
CA PRO A 260 52.71 -81.99 31.34
C PRO A 260 51.59 -80.96 31.30
N GLY A 261 50.90 -80.69 32.43
CA GLY A 261 49.86 -79.66 32.51
C GLY A 261 50.39 -78.24 32.31
N ALA A 262 51.70 -78.04 32.48
CA ALA A 262 52.31 -76.71 32.25
C ALA A 262 52.50 -76.35 30.74
N SER A 263 52.21 -77.28 29.85
CA SER A 263 52.37 -77.07 28.38
C SER A 263 51.41 -75.96 27.85
N GLU A 264 50.27 -75.72 28.52
CA GLU A 264 49.37 -74.65 28.15
C GLU A 264 50.01 -73.23 28.25
N TRP A 265 51.03 -73.10 29.12
CA TRP A 265 51.78 -71.85 29.26
C TRP A 265 52.77 -71.58 28.11
N ARG A 266 53.07 -72.58 27.33
CA ARG A 266 53.94 -72.49 26.17
C ARG A 266 53.45 -71.53 25.13
N GLU A 267 52.16 -71.67 24.77
CA GLU A 267 51.54 -70.78 23.77
C GLU A 267 51.55 -69.29 24.23
N LEU A 268 51.33 -69.04 25.52
CA LEU A 268 51.36 -67.66 26.09
C LEU A 268 52.83 -67.10 26.04
N LEU A 269 53.81 -67.91 26.34
CA LEU A 269 55.20 -67.48 26.31
C LEU A 269 55.70 -67.21 24.88
N ASP A 270 55.36 -68.10 23.94
CA ASP A 270 55.73 -67.95 22.52
C ASP A 270 54.99 -66.72 21.93
N ALA A 271 53.74 -66.49 22.27
CA ALA A 271 53.01 -65.29 21.86
C ALA A 271 53.67 -64.01 22.43
N ALA A 272 54.09 -64.02 23.72
CA ALA A 272 54.79 -62.89 24.33
C ALA A 272 56.10 -62.57 23.64
N PHE A 273 56.91 -63.67 23.34
CA PHE A 273 58.17 -63.52 22.63
C PHE A 273 58.00 -62.93 21.22
N ASN A 274 57.06 -63.48 20.45
CA ASN A 274 56.75 -62.97 19.09
C ASN A 274 56.26 -61.51 19.08
N ASN A 275 55.37 -61.16 19.99
CA ASN A 275 54.81 -59.77 20.08
C ASN A 275 55.89 -58.76 20.48
N LEU A 276 56.79 -59.12 21.44
CA LEU A 276 57.85 -58.22 21.84
C LEU A 276 58.91 -58.09 20.75
N SER A 277 59.29 -59.20 20.05
CA SER A 277 60.22 -59.14 18.92
C SER A 277 59.67 -58.25 17.78
N GLU A 278 58.40 -58.37 17.47
CA GLU A 278 57.75 -57.51 16.46
C GLU A 278 57.74 -56.06 16.88
N LEU A 279 57.46 -55.77 18.16
CA LEU A 279 57.48 -54.40 18.68
C LEU A 279 58.90 -53.80 18.63
N SER A 280 59.93 -54.56 18.97
CA SER A 280 61.36 -54.15 18.84
C SER A 280 61.69 -53.81 17.40
N ARG A 281 61.34 -54.72 16.45
CA ARG A 281 61.52 -54.49 15.03
C ARG A 281 60.85 -53.20 14.55
N LEU A 282 59.57 -52.99 14.91
CA LEU A 282 58.84 -51.81 14.55
C LEU A 282 59.48 -50.55 15.15
N ALA A 283 59.90 -50.55 16.40
CA ALA A 283 60.59 -49.45 17.05
C ALA A 283 61.93 -49.10 16.36
N THR A 284 62.71 -50.10 15.99
CA THR A 284 63.99 -49.94 15.26
C THR A 284 63.73 -49.37 13.85
N GLU A 285 62.74 -49.90 13.12
CA GLU A 285 62.36 -49.39 11.79
C GLU A 285 61.91 -47.97 11.86
N TYR A 286 61.08 -47.64 12.87
CA TYR A 286 60.61 -46.27 13.11
C TYR A 286 61.78 -45.32 13.37
N ALA A 287 62.71 -45.65 14.29
CA ALA A 287 63.91 -44.86 14.57
C ALA A 287 64.78 -44.64 13.30
N ALA A 288 64.92 -45.64 12.46
CA ALA A 288 65.65 -45.52 11.19
C ALA A 288 64.91 -44.69 10.13
N SER A 289 63.57 -44.62 10.19
CA SER A 289 62.72 -43.85 9.26
C SER A 289 62.65 -42.36 9.57
N VAL A 290 62.91 -41.96 10.82
CA VAL A 290 62.93 -40.59 11.26
C VAL A 290 64.26 -39.95 10.98
N GLN A 291 64.33 -39.06 9.96
CA GLN A 291 65.52 -38.31 9.62
C GLN A 291 65.50 -36.91 10.17
N GLU A 292 66.59 -36.42 10.75
CA GLU A 292 66.77 -35.00 11.03
C GLU A 292 67.02 -34.26 9.72
N ASP A 293 66.13 -33.39 9.31
CA ASP A 293 66.23 -32.55 8.11
C ASP A 293 66.01 -31.05 8.46
N PRO A 294 67.08 -30.35 8.87
CA PRO A 294 67.04 -28.94 9.21
C PRO A 294 66.65 -28.03 8.03
N GLU A 295 67.01 -28.43 6.80
CA GLU A 295 66.69 -27.65 5.60
C GLU A 295 65.16 -27.71 5.32
N ARG A 296 64.62 -28.92 5.43
CA ARG A 296 63.16 -29.13 5.28
C ARG A 296 62.36 -28.44 6.38
N LEU A 297 62.80 -28.52 7.65
CA LEU A 297 62.19 -27.81 8.77
C LEU A 297 62.18 -26.32 8.49
N GLY A 298 63.30 -25.72 8.10
CA GLY A 298 63.37 -24.33 7.73
C GLY A 298 62.46 -23.93 6.57
N ALA A 299 62.28 -24.82 5.58
CA ALA A 299 61.33 -24.60 4.48
C ALA A 299 59.85 -24.63 4.94
N VAL A 300 59.52 -25.60 5.81
CA VAL A 300 58.17 -25.74 6.40
C VAL A 300 57.85 -24.52 7.27
N GLU A 301 58.75 -24.06 8.11
CA GLU A 301 58.55 -22.88 8.95
C GLU A 301 58.37 -21.61 8.13
N ARG A 302 59.19 -21.35 7.11
CA ARG A 302 58.98 -20.21 6.20
C ARG A 302 57.63 -20.25 5.51
N ARG A 303 57.17 -21.45 5.11
CA ARG A 303 55.84 -21.61 4.50
C ARG A 303 54.73 -21.35 5.50
N ARG A 304 54.82 -21.83 6.72
CA ARG A 304 53.89 -21.56 7.81
C ARG A 304 53.83 -20.07 8.14
N ASP A 305 54.97 -19.39 8.22
CA ASP A 305 55.01 -17.94 8.45
C ASP A 305 54.32 -17.15 7.33
N LEU A 306 54.45 -17.60 6.07
CA LEU A 306 53.73 -16.99 4.96
C LEU A 306 52.22 -17.15 5.12
N LEU A 307 51.76 -18.38 5.41
CA LEU A 307 50.34 -18.67 5.59
C LEU A 307 49.77 -17.91 6.81
N PHE A 308 50.50 -17.85 7.90
CA PHE A 308 50.14 -17.10 9.10
C PHE A 308 49.95 -15.58 8.83
N ARG A 309 50.87 -15.00 8.02
CA ARG A 309 50.71 -13.59 7.61
C ARG A 309 49.48 -13.37 6.74
N LEU A 310 49.16 -14.30 5.85
CA LEU A 310 47.98 -14.23 5.00
C LEU A 310 46.70 -14.35 5.83
N THR A 311 46.67 -15.29 6.80
CA THR A 311 45.51 -15.42 7.68
C THR A 311 45.32 -14.18 8.56
N GLY A 312 46.41 -13.57 9.03
CA GLY A 312 46.36 -12.33 9.79
C GLY A 312 45.85 -11.11 9.01
N LYS A 313 46.01 -11.14 7.67
CA LYS A 313 45.56 -10.02 6.80
C LYS A 313 44.14 -10.22 6.24
N TYR A 314 43.80 -11.45 5.82
CA TYR A 314 42.68 -11.71 4.92
C TYR A 314 41.62 -12.65 5.49
N GLY A 315 41.86 -13.29 6.66
CA GLY A 315 40.85 -14.14 7.27
C GLY A 315 41.42 -15.06 8.35
N ALA A 316 40.58 -15.55 9.26
CA ALA A 316 41.02 -16.35 10.42
C ALA A 316 41.47 -17.78 10.07
N SER A 317 41.28 -18.24 8.84
CA SER A 317 41.69 -19.56 8.33
C SER A 317 42.07 -19.46 6.86
N LEU A 318 42.74 -20.51 6.33
CA LEU A 318 43.10 -20.58 4.91
C LEU A 318 41.86 -20.57 4.02
N ASP A 319 40.76 -21.21 4.44
CA ASP A 319 39.51 -21.20 3.71
C ASP A 319 38.91 -19.76 3.66
N ALA A 320 39.01 -19.00 4.76
CA ALA A 320 38.58 -17.59 4.79
C ALA A 320 39.46 -16.72 3.88
N VAL A 321 40.76 -16.98 3.80
CA VAL A 321 41.70 -16.30 2.88
C VAL A 321 41.30 -16.56 1.42
N LEU A 322 40.99 -17.82 1.08
CA LEU A 322 40.52 -18.19 -0.26
C LEU A 322 39.16 -17.57 -0.60
N ALA A 323 38.22 -17.56 0.35
CA ALA A 323 36.93 -16.87 0.19
C ALA A 323 37.12 -15.37 -0.07
N THR A 324 37.98 -14.69 0.69
CA THR A 324 38.31 -13.26 0.47
C THR A 324 38.89 -13.02 -0.93
N ARG A 325 39.72 -13.95 -1.42
CA ARG A 325 40.25 -13.88 -2.79
C ARG A 325 39.15 -14.00 -3.84
N GLU A 326 38.22 -14.96 -3.66
CA GLU A 326 37.07 -15.15 -4.57
C GLU A 326 36.13 -13.93 -4.58
N GLU A 327 35.82 -13.37 -3.41
CA GLU A 327 35.05 -12.16 -3.28
C GLU A 327 35.72 -10.95 -3.98
N ALA A 328 37.02 -10.77 -3.76
CA ALA A 328 37.76 -9.68 -4.39
C ALA A 328 37.83 -9.86 -5.94
N ALA A 329 37.97 -11.07 -6.43
CA ALA A 329 37.95 -11.34 -7.87
C ALA A 329 36.58 -11.07 -8.48
N ALA A 330 35.49 -11.51 -7.83
CA ALA A 330 34.12 -11.26 -8.27
C ALA A 330 33.77 -9.75 -8.29
N GLU A 331 34.26 -8.97 -7.32
CA GLU A 331 34.13 -7.54 -7.34
C GLU A 331 34.88 -6.87 -8.51
N LEU A 332 36.06 -7.35 -8.87
CA LEU A 332 36.84 -6.86 -10.01
C LEU A 332 36.18 -7.22 -11.35
N ASP A 333 35.63 -8.43 -11.49
CA ASP A 333 34.87 -8.85 -12.67
C ASP A 333 33.65 -7.93 -12.93
N LEU A 334 33.03 -7.41 -11.86
CA LEU A 334 31.95 -6.43 -11.98
C LEU A 334 32.42 -5.14 -12.70
N LEU A 335 33.66 -4.68 -12.53
CA LEU A 335 34.17 -3.49 -13.23
C LEU A 335 34.28 -3.72 -14.74
N ASP A 336 34.65 -4.92 -15.14
CA ASP A 336 34.86 -5.25 -16.55
C ASP A 336 33.52 -5.35 -17.31
N THR A 337 32.44 -5.77 -16.62
CA THR A 337 31.08 -5.89 -17.19
C THR A 337 30.22 -4.66 -17.01
N ALA A 338 30.39 -3.89 -15.94
CA ALA A 338 29.52 -2.79 -15.53
C ALA A 338 29.32 -1.73 -16.62
N ASP A 339 30.34 -1.38 -17.39
CA ASP A 339 30.22 -0.37 -18.45
C ASP A 339 29.39 -0.89 -19.65
N THR A 340 29.37 -2.20 -19.87
CA THR A 340 28.54 -2.83 -20.90
C THR A 340 27.08 -2.92 -20.42
N ASP A 341 26.88 -3.31 -19.16
CA ASP A 341 25.56 -3.41 -18.54
C ASP A 341 24.90 -2.03 -18.42
N LEU A 342 25.65 -1.00 -18.00
CA LEU A 342 25.16 0.38 -17.95
C LEU A 342 24.74 0.89 -19.33
N ARG A 343 25.49 0.56 -20.42
CA ARG A 343 25.07 0.89 -21.79
C ARG A 343 23.81 0.16 -22.20
N GLY A 344 23.66 -1.11 -21.80
CA GLY A 344 22.45 -1.88 -22.00
C GLY A 344 21.24 -1.28 -21.27
N LEU A 345 21.42 -0.92 -19.98
CA LEU A 345 20.40 -0.24 -19.18
C LEU A 345 20.01 1.12 -19.78
N ALA A 346 20.97 1.94 -20.21
CA ALA A 346 20.70 3.23 -20.85
C ALA A 346 19.88 3.07 -22.15
N THR A 347 20.15 2.03 -22.94
CA THR A 347 19.38 1.72 -24.16
C THR A 347 17.94 1.31 -23.80
N ARG A 348 17.76 0.43 -22.82
CA ARG A 348 16.43 0.01 -22.33
C ARG A 348 15.66 1.19 -21.74
N ARG A 349 16.33 2.05 -20.97
CA ARG A 349 15.75 3.28 -20.41
C ARG A 349 15.27 4.22 -21.53
N GLY A 350 16.06 4.47 -22.56
CA GLY A 350 15.66 5.29 -23.69
C GLY A 350 14.45 4.73 -24.45
N ALA A 351 14.35 3.41 -24.59
CA ALA A 351 13.17 2.77 -25.16
C ALA A 351 11.94 2.93 -24.26
N ALA A 352 12.09 2.77 -22.92
CA ALA A 352 11.02 2.97 -21.96
C ALA A 352 10.54 4.43 -21.90
N GLU A 353 11.45 5.42 -21.99
CA GLU A 353 11.10 6.84 -22.11
C GLU A 353 10.26 7.11 -23.37
N THR A 354 10.67 6.54 -24.50
CA THR A 354 9.90 6.65 -25.75
C THR A 354 8.52 6.03 -25.63
N ALA A 355 8.41 4.85 -25.01
CA ALA A 355 7.12 4.19 -24.78
C ALA A 355 6.21 5.00 -23.86
N LEU A 356 6.75 5.60 -22.78
CA LEU A 356 5.99 6.46 -21.88
C LEU A 356 5.47 7.72 -22.62
N HIS A 357 6.29 8.33 -23.47
CA HIS A 357 5.85 9.47 -24.28
C HIS A 357 4.71 9.09 -25.23
N GLN A 358 4.83 7.97 -25.94
CA GLN A 358 3.80 7.48 -26.86
C GLN A 358 2.48 7.15 -26.14
N ALA A 359 2.54 6.44 -25.02
CA ALA A 359 1.37 6.14 -24.19
C ALA A 359 0.72 7.41 -23.65
N SER A 360 1.52 8.38 -23.20
CA SER A 360 1.04 9.67 -22.69
C SER A 360 0.40 10.52 -23.80
N ASP A 361 0.92 10.49 -25.02
CA ASP A 361 0.34 11.19 -26.17
C ASP A 361 -1.00 10.59 -26.57
N ALA A 362 -1.13 9.26 -26.55
CA ALA A 362 -2.39 8.57 -26.81
C ALA A 362 -3.46 8.92 -25.75
N LEU A 363 -3.10 8.92 -24.48
CA LEU A 363 -3.97 9.32 -23.38
C LEU A 363 -4.39 10.80 -23.51
N SER A 364 -3.45 11.68 -23.81
CA SER A 364 -3.70 13.11 -24.00
C SER A 364 -4.68 13.37 -25.14
N ALA A 365 -4.56 12.68 -26.26
CA ALA A 365 -5.49 12.80 -27.40
C ALA A 365 -6.92 12.42 -26.99
N LYS A 366 -7.11 11.33 -26.24
CA LYS A 366 -8.43 10.95 -25.72
C LYS A 366 -8.99 11.97 -24.74
N ARG A 367 -8.17 12.47 -23.81
CA ARG A 367 -8.54 13.52 -22.86
C ARG A 367 -8.97 14.79 -23.56
N GLN A 368 -8.25 15.24 -24.58
CA GLN A 368 -8.59 16.44 -25.33
C GLN A 368 -9.94 16.29 -26.02
N ALA A 369 -10.18 15.18 -26.71
CA ALA A 369 -11.46 14.91 -27.37
C ALA A 369 -12.63 14.83 -26.37
N ALA A 370 -12.39 14.25 -25.20
CA ALA A 370 -13.36 14.18 -24.11
C ALA A 370 -13.61 15.56 -23.48
N ALA A 371 -12.56 16.33 -23.23
CA ALA A 371 -12.64 17.70 -22.70
C ALA A 371 -13.54 18.59 -23.58
N ASP A 372 -13.36 18.53 -24.91
CA ASP A 372 -14.18 19.27 -25.86
C ASP A 372 -15.64 18.82 -25.86
N ARG A 373 -15.92 17.50 -25.74
CA ARG A 373 -17.28 16.96 -25.65
C ARG A 373 -17.96 17.35 -24.33
N LEU A 374 -17.25 17.20 -23.22
CA LEU A 374 -17.74 17.54 -21.88
C LEU A 374 -18.08 19.04 -21.79
N THR A 375 -17.13 19.88 -22.20
CA THR A 375 -17.32 21.35 -22.24
C THR A 375 -18.55 21.74 -23.04
N ARG A 376 -18.73 21.22 -24.26
CA ARG A 376 -19.90 21.52 -25.10
C ARG A 376 -21.21 21.03 -24.48
N SER A 377 -21.22 19.83 -23.89
CA SER A 377 -22.43 19.23 -23.32
C SER A 377 -22.88 19.99 -22.08
N VAL A 378 -21.96 20.30 -21.17
CA VAL A 378 -22.29 21.06 -19.95
C VAL A 378 -22.72 22.47 -20.31
N ASN A 379 -21.99 23.18 -21.17
CA ASN A 379 -22.32 24.57 -21.54
C ASN A 379 -23.69 24.70 -22.23
N ARG A 380 -24.19 23.64 -22.85
CA ARG A 380 -25.58 23.62 -23.40
C ARG A 380 -26.64 23.58 -22.31
N LEU A 381 -26.35 22.96 -21.18
CA LEU A 381 -27.29 22.84 -20.04
C LEU A 381 -27.30 24.08 -19.14
N LEU A 382 -26.18 24.77 -18.99
CA LEU A 382 -26.03 25.87 -18.04
C LEU A 382 -27.12 26.95 -18.18
N PRO A 383 -27.51 27.44 -19.38
CA PRO A 383 -28.60 28.41 -19.52
C PRO A 383 -29.95 27.90 -19.02
N GLN A 384 -30.24 26.60 -19.24
CA GLN A 384 -31.49 25.97 -18.79
C GLN A 384 -31.55 25.83 -17.26
N LEU A 385 -30.40 25.73 -16.62
CA LEU A 385 -30.27 25.67 -15.17
C LEU A 385 -30.08 27.05 -14.51
N GLY A 386 -30.44 28.14 -15.21
CA GLY A 386 -30.36 29.49 -14.68
C GLY A 386 -28.96 30.11 -14.64
N LEU A 387 -28.05 29.62 -15.48
CA LEU A 387 -26.69 30.14 -15.62
C LEU A 387 -26.40 30.58 -17.07
N PRO A 388 -27.14 31.62 -17.60
CA PRO A 388 -27.05 32.00 -19.01
C PRO A 388 -25.69 32.57 -19.42
N GLY A 389 -24.91 33.11 -18.46
CA GLY A 389 -23.54 33.59 -18.66
C GLY A 389 -22.47 32.58 -18.28
N GLY A 390 -22.89 31.41 -17.78
CA GLY A 390 -22.00 30.37 -17.28
C GLY A 390 -21.23 29.68 -18.40
N LYS A 391 -19.94 29.45 -18.20
CA LYS A 391 -19.08 28.65 -19.09
C LYS A 391 -18.18 27.74 -18.25
N LEU A 392 -18.21 26.47 -18.55
CA LEU A 392 -17.23 25.49 -18.09
C LEU A 392 -16.16 25.31 -19.16
N ALA A 393 -14.92 25.13 -18.76
CA ALA A 393 -13.84 24.65 -19.63
C ALA A 393 -13.01 23.60 -18.89
N VAL A 394 -12.57 22.59 -19.63
CA VAL A 394 -11.62 21.60 -19.15
C VAL A 394 -10.25 22.02 -19.66
N VAL A 395 -9.33 22.33 -18.76
CA VAL A 395 -7.97 22.75 -19.07
C VAL A 395 -7.04 21.57 -18.85
N LEU A 396 -6.26 21.23 -19.88
CA LEU A 396 -5.17 20.26 -19.84
C LEU A 396 -3.85 21.01 -19.77
N ALA A 397 -3.33 21.22 -18.57
CA ALA A 397 -2.09 21.97 -18.37
C ALA A 397 -0.89 21.01 -18.52
N PRO A 398 0.00 21.25 -19.52
CA PRO A 398 1.11 20.34 -19.79
C PRO A 398 2.14 20.33 -18.66
N LEU A 399 2.68 19.15 -18.36
CA LEU A 399 3.82 18.95 -17.47
C LEU A 399 5.12 19.00 -18.30
N SER A 400 6.23 19.31 -17.67
CA SER A 400 7.57 19.30 -18.30
C SER A 400 7.98 17.91 -18.77
N GLU A 401 7.61 16.89 -18.00
CA GLU A 401 7.83 15.46 -18.31
C GLU A 401 6.57 14.67 -17.97
N PRO A 402 6.30 13.56 -18.71
CA PRO A 402 5.21 12.67 -18.36
C PRO A 402 5.40 12.04 -16.98
N GLY A 403 4.33 12.06 -16.16
CA GLY A 403 4.27 11.41 -14.86
C GLY A 403 3.49 10.09 -14.90
N PRO A 404 3.22 9.51 -13.72
CA PRO A 404 2.46 8.24 -13.59
C PRO A 404 1.02 8.35 -14.08
N HIS A 405 0.53 9.58 -14.31
CA HIS A 405 -0.84 9.86 -14.73
C HIS A 405 -0.93 10.54 -16.09
N GLY A 406 0.16 10.54 -16.87
CA GLY A 406 0.24 11.18 -18.16
C GLY A 406 1.03 12.48 -18.13
N ARG A 407 0.86 13.28 -19.18
CA ARG A 407 1.67 14.48 -19.46
C ARG A 407 1.01 15.80 -19.09
N GLU A 408 -0.20 15.79 -18.51
CA GLU A 408 -0.94 16.99 -18.14
C GLU A 408 -1.64 16.87 -16.79
N ILE A 409 -1.89 18.04 -16.19
CA ILE A 409 -2.81 18.22 -15.08
C ILE A 409 -4.18 18.55 -15.67
N VAL A 410 -5.20 17.78 -15.28
CA VAL A 410 -6.59 18.04 -15.66
C VAL A 410 -7.21 18.98 -14.64
N GLN A 411 -7.77 20.11 -15.13
CA GLN A 411 -8.42 21.10 -14.29
C GLN A 411 -9.73 21.59 -14.91
N LEU A 412 -10.81 21.52 -14.15
CA LEU A 412 -12.07 22.15 -14.48
C LEU A 412 -12.03 23.62 -14.07
N THR A 413 -12.30 24.51 -15.01
CA THR A 413 -12.41 25.95 -14.76
C THR A 413 -13.80 26.42 -15.13
N VAL A 414 -14.32 27.42 -14.43
CA VAL A 414 -15.64 27.96 -14.65
C VAL A 414 -15.63 29.50 -14.63
N GLN A 415 -16.39 30.06 -15.51
CA GLN A 415 -16.78 31.47 -15.54
C GLN A 415 -18.29 31.49 -15.31
N LEU A 416 -18.77 32.03 -14.18
CA LEU A 416 -20.21 32.06 -13.86
C LEU A 416 -20.94 33.18 -14.57
N ASN A 417 -20.31 34.33 -14.76
CA ASN A 417 -20.91 35.51 -15.37
C ASN A 417 -20.03 36.09 -16.49
N VAL A 418 -20.68 36.68 -17.48
CA VAL A 418 -19.97 37.33 -18.61
C VAL A 418 -19.09 38.46 -18.07
N GLY A 419 -17.81 38.48 -18.48
CA GLY A 419 -16.85 39.50 -18.05
C GLY A 419 -16.04 39.17 -16.81
N LEU A 420 -16.36 38.08 -16.08
CA LEU A 420 -15.50 37.58 -15.01
C LEU A 420 -14.41 36.65 -15.57
N GLU A 421 -13.28 36.57 -14.88
CA GLU A 421 -12.25 35.58 -15.19
C GLU A 421 -12.72 34.16 -14.86
N ALA A 422 -12.29 33.20 -15.71
CA ALA A 422 -12.47 31.79 -15.41
C ALA A 422 -11.60 31.39 -14.20
N LYS A 423 -12.22 30.74 -13.21
CA LYS A 423 -11.53 30.27 -12.00
C LYS A 423 -11.57 28.75 -11.91
N PRO A 424 -10.58 28.12 -11.27
CA PRO A 424 -10.69 26.71 -10.90
C PRO A 424 -12.00 26.44 -10.14
N LEU A 425 -12.65 25.32 -10.43
CA LEU A 425 -13.91 24.91 -9.81
C LEU A 425 -13.86 25.01 -8.28
N ALA A 426 -12.75 24.61 -7.68
CA ALA A 426 -12.51 24.69 -6.23
C ALA A 426 -12.44 26.12 -5.64
N ARG A 427 -12.45 27.18 -6.49
CA ARG A 427 -12.40 28.58 -6.04
C ARG A 427 -13.70 29.35 -6.31
N VAL A 428 -14.76 28.66 -6.62
CA VAL A 428 -16.08 29.26 -6.87
C VAL A 428 -16.81 29.40 -5.54
N ALA A 429 -17.25 30.61 -5.21
CA ALA A 429 -17.73 30.95 -3.87
C ALA A 429 -19.28 31.02 -3.74
N SER A 430 -20.06 30.66 -4.77
CA SER A 430 -21.52 30.81 -4.76
C SER A 430 -22.23 29.46 -4.58
N GLY A 431 -22.92 29.24 -3.44
CA GLY A 431 -23.62 28.00 -3.11
C GLY A 431 -24.59 27.52 -4.20
N GLY A 432 -25.62 28.29 -4.52
CA GLY A 432 -26.65 27.88 -5.50
C GLY A 432 -26.16 27.79 -6.94
N GLU A 433 -25.29 28.71 -7.38
CA GLU A 433 -24.71 28.64 -8.74
C GLU A 433 -23.80 27.45 -8.90
N LEU A 434 -22.99 27.15 -7.88
CA LEU A 434 -22.12 25.99 -7.87
C LEU A 434 -22.92 24.68 -7.85
N SER A 435 -23.98 24.60 -7.02
CA SER A 435 -24.85 23.42 -6.99
C SER A 435 -25.49 23.13 -8.36
N ARG A 436 -25.93 24.18 -9.08
CA ARG A 436 -26.49 24.02 -10.44
C ARG A 436 -25.45 23.67 -11.49
N LEU A 437 -24.22 24.20 -11.37
CA LEU A 437 -23.10 23.78 -12.21
C LEU A 437 -22.75 22.32 -11.97
N MET A 438 -22.69 21.91 -10.71
CA MET A 438 -22.45 20.51 -10.35
C MET A 438 -23.57 19.60 -10.87
N LEU A 439 -24.82 20.03 -10.78
CA LEU A 439 -25.95 19.32 -11.40
C LEU A 439 -25.75 19.16 -12.91
N ALA A 440 -25.35 20.20 -13.63
CA ALA A 440 -25.05 20.11 -15.07
C ALA A 440 -23.95 19.09 -15.38
N LEU A 441 -22.89 19.09 -14.57
CA LEU A 441 -21.82 18.09 -14.67
C LEU A 441 -22.33 16.68 -14.41
N LYS A 442 -23.09 16.46 -13.33
CA LYS A 442 -23.65 15.16 -12.96
C LYS A 442 -24.62 14.62 -14.02
N VAL A 443 -25.45 15.46 -14.65
CA VAL A 443 -26.30 15.05 -15.79
C VAL A 443 -25.47 14.51 -16.95
N VAL A 444 -24.39 15.20 -17.30
CA VAL A 444 -23.52 14.76 -18.43
C VAL A 444 -22.71 13.52 -18.07
N LEU A 445 -22.28 13.40 -16.81
CA LEU A 445 -21.40 12.37 -16.32
C LEU A 445 -22.12 11.18 -15.67
N VAL A 446 -23.46 11.19 -15.66
CA VAL A 446 -24.31 10.21 -14.95
C VAL A 446 -23.95 8.73 -15.16
N LYS A 447 -23.38 8.40 -16.32
CA LYS A 447 -22.95 7.02 -16.66
C LYS A 447 -21.55 6.66 -16.19
N HIS A 448 -20.78 7.66 -15.76
CA HIS A 448 -19.35 7.55 -15.45
C HIS A 448 -19.06 7.90 -14.00
N ASP A 449 -20.08 8.34 -13.25
CA ASP A 449 -19.97 8.64 -11.84
C ASP A 449 -20.20 7.38 -11.00
N ALA A 450 -19.24 7.07 -10.13
CA ALA A 450 -19.29 5.88 -9.28
C ALA A 450 -20.02 6.11 -7.95
N ILE A 451 -20.31 7.38 -7.58
CA ILE A 451 -20.90 7.72 -6.27
C ILE A 451 -22.39 7.45 -6.30
N ALA A 452 -22.85 6.57 -5.41
CA ALA A 452 -24.23 6.10 -5.41
C ALA A 452 -25.24 7.13 -4.90
N THR A 453 -24.84 8.03 -3.97
CA THR A 453 -25.75 9.00 -3.32
C THR A 453 -25.25 10.43 -3.57
N LEU A 454 -26.12 11.26 -4.14
CA LEU A 454 -25.88 12.68 -4.41
C LEU A 454 -26.82 13.54 -3.58
N VAL A 455 -26.30 14.58 -2.94
CA VAL A 455 -27.09 15.51 -2.13
C VAL A 455 -26.93 16.90 -2.69
N PHE A 456 -28.07 17.56 -2.99
CA PHE A 456 -28.11 18.92 -3.49
C PHE A 456 -28.79 19.83 -2.48
N ASP A 457 -28.04 20.77 -1.92
CA ASP A 457 -28.56 21.87 -1.11
C ASP A 457 -28.48 23.18 -1.89
N GLU A 458 -29.39 24.09 -1.64
CA GLU A 458 -29.48 25.41 -2.28
C GLU A 458 -29.55 25.41 -3.83
N VAL A 459 -29.81 24.26 -4.47
CA VAL A 459 -29.86 24.17 -5.95
C VAL A 459 -30.96 25.09 -6.55
N ASP A 460 -31.97 25.41 -5.78
CA ASP A 460 -33.11 26.29 -6.12
C ASP A 460 -32.95 27.75 -5.66
N GLN A 461 -31.79 28.12 -5.10
CA GLN A 461 -31.52 29.46 -4.63
C GLN A 461 -31.50 30.47 -5.79
N GLY A 462 -32.33 31.50 -5.70
CA GLY A 462 -32.43 32.60 -6.69
C GLY A 462 -33.09 32.23 -8.03
N ILE A 463 -33.75 31.07 -8.11
CA ILE A 463 -34.48 30.64 -9.31
C ILE A 463 -35.95 30.36 -9.00
N GLY A 464 -36.74 30.25 -10.06
CA GLY A 464 -38.17 29.91 -9.99
C GLY A 464 -38.75 29.72 -11.39
N GLY A 465 -40.07 29.60 -11.49
CA GLY A 465 -40.77 29.50 -12.78
C GLY A 465 -40.23 28.38 -13.69
N GLU A 466 -39.87 28.72 -14.92
CA GLU A 466 -39.42 27.75 -15.93
C GLU A 466 -38.07 27.13 -15.58
N VAL A 467 -37.16 27.91 -15.00
CA VAL A 467 -35.83 27.38 -14.56
C VAL A 467 -36.03 26.32 -13.48
N GLY A 468 -36.95 26.51 -12.52
CA GLY A 468 -37.26 25.49 -11.52
C GLY A 468 -37.79 24.17 -12.13
N VAL A 469 -38.54 24.24 -13.22
CA VAL A 469 -39.02 23.07 -13.96
C VAL A 469 -37.83 22.33 -14.60
N GLN A 470 -36.89 23.06 -15.21
CA GLN A 470 -35.71 22.47 -15.86
C GLN A 470 -34.74 21.86 -14.83
N VAL A 471 -34.49 22.54 -13.70
CA VAL A 471 -33.69 22.01 -12.61
C VAL A 471 -34.32 20.72 -12.05
N GLY A 472 -35.64 20.71 -11.84
CA GLY A 472 -36.35 19.50 -11.42
C GLY A 472 -36.25 18.36 -12.43
N ALA A 473 -36.25 18.64 -13.73
CA ALA A 473 -36.06 17.66 -14.77
C ALA A 473 -34.63 17.07 -14.71
N ALA A 474 -33.61 17.93 -14.62
CA ALA A 474 -32.24 17.52 -14.50
C ALA A 474 -31.97 16.66 -13.26
N LEU A 475 -32.57 17.01 -12.12
CA LEU A 475 -32.49 16.20 -10.89
C LEU A 475 -33.14 14.82 -11.07
N ALA A 476 -34.28 14.75 -11.75
CA ALA A 476 -34.94 13.48 -12.04
C ALA A 476 -34.13 12.59 -13.01
N ASP A 477 -33.49 13.19 -14.03
CA ASP A 477 -32.65 12.47 -14.97
C ASP A 477 -31.40 11.83 -14.25
N VAL A 478 -30.79 12.56 -13.32
CA VAL A 478 -29.72 12.04 -12.48
C VAL A 478 -30.23 10.93 -11.55
N ALA A 479 -31.45 11.11 -11.02
CA ALA A 479 -32.04 10.15 -10.09
C ALA A 479 -32.44 8.80 -10.72
N GLU A 480 -32.43 8.70 -12.06
CA GLU A 480 -32.62 7.39 -12.73
C GLU A 480 -31.49 6.38 -12.43
N ARG A 481 -30.31 6.87 -12.07
CA ARG A 481 -29.12 6.04 -11.83
C ARG A 481 -28.52 6.20 -10.44
N HIS A 482 -28.75 7.32 -9.80
CA HIS A 482 -28.24 7.64 -8.48
C HIS A 482 -29.39 7.84 -7.50
N GLN A 483 -29.13 7.62 -6.23
CA GLN A 483 -30.00 8.15 -5.19
C GLN A 483 -29.72 9.65 -5.06
N VAL A 484 -30.73 10.47 -5.24
CA VAL A 484 -30.61 11.93 -5.12
C VAL A 484 -31.43 12.40 -3.92
N LEU A 485 -30.81 13.15 -3.02
CA LEU A 485 -31.48 13.90 -1.96
C LEU A 485 -31.38 15.38 -2.29
N VAL A 486 -32.52 16.06 -2.36
CA VAL A 486 -32.57 17.51 -2.61
C VAL A 486 -33.41 18.23 -1.57
N ILE A 487 -32.87 19.35 -1.08
CA ILE A 487 -33.62 20.29 -0.24
C ILE A 487 -34.15 21.40 -1.13
N THR A 488 -35.47 21.65 -1.09
CA THR A 488 -36.08 22.64 -1.96
C THR A 488 -37.26 23.34 -1.32
N HIS A 489 -37.49 24.59 -1.75
CA HIS A 489 -38.71 25.33 -1.51
C HIS A 489 -39.59 25.45 -2.77
N LEU A 490 -39.13 24.90 -3.92
CA LEU A 490 -39.84 24.99 -5.19
C LEU A 490 -40.78 23.80 -5.41
N PRO A 491 -42.11 24.08 -5.61
CA PRO A 491 -43.10 23.04 -5.88
C PRO A 491 -42.81 22.27 -7.19
N GLN A 492 -42.11 22.88 -8.16
CA GLN A 492 -41.71 22.27 -9.43
C GLN A 492 -40.76 21.11 -9.23
N ILE A 493 -39.85 21.22 -8.26
CA ILE A 493 -38.92 20.16 -7.90
C ILE A 493 -39.62 19.10 -7.04
N ALA A 494 -40.40 19.55 -6.03
CA ALA A 494 -41.12 18.67 -5.12
C ALA A 494 -42.15 17.76 -5.84
N ALA A 495 -42.77 18.26 -6.91
CA ALA A 495 -43.69 17.45 -7.71
C ALA A 495 -43.02 16.26 -8.42
N ARG A 496 -41.71 16.32 -8.69
CA ARG A 496 -40.94 15.28 -9.37
C ARG A 496 -40.39 14.18 -8.44
N ALA A 497 -40.52 14.37 -7.13
CA ALA A 497 -39.97 13.42 -6.14
C ALA A 497 -40.54 12.01 -6.33
N ASP A 498 -39.69 11.02 -6.21
CA ASP A 498 -40.07 9.62 -5.98
C ASP A 498 -40.48 9.43 -4.51
N ASN A 499 -39.71 10.03 -3.60
CA ASN A 499 -40.00 10.07 -2.18
C ASN A 499 -40.05 11.53 -1.71
N HIS A 500 -41.22 11.98 -1.21
CA HIS A 500 -41.39 13.33 -0.71
C HIS A 500 -41.45 13.32 0.81
N LEU A 501 -40.51 14.01 1.45
CA LEU A 501 -40.40 14.14 2.88
C LEU A 501 -40.64 15.58 3.30
N VAL A 502 -41.35 15.79 4.40
CA VAL A 502 -41.58 17.13 4.97
C VAL A 502 -40.99 17.22 6.36
N VAL A 503 -40.24 18.30 6.59
CA VAL A 503 -39.75 18.66 7.93
C VAL A 503 -40.73 19.64 8.55
N SER A 504 -41.30 19.26 9.68
CA SER A 504 -42.21 20.09 10.47
C SER A 504 -41.59 20.47 11.82
N LYS A 505 -42.02 21.58 12.40
CA LYS A 505 -41.69 21.96 13.77
C LYS A 505 -42.85 21.61 14.67
N GLU A 506 -42.58 20.82 15.70
CA GLU A 506 -43.50 20.61 16.80
C GLU A 506 -42.95 21.21 18.09
N ALA A 507 -43.80 21.85 18.87
CA ALA A 507 -43.46 22.31 20.22
C ALA A 507 -43.80 21.20 21.23
N ARG A 508 -42.83 20.45 21.68
CA ARG A 508 -43.02 19.48 22.77
C ARG A 508 -42.45 20.06 24.07
N ARG A 509 -43.29 20.27 25.08
CA ARG A 509 -42.92 20.82 26.41
C ARG A 509 -42.19 22.18 26.35
N GLY A 510 -42.61 23.08 25.43
CA GLY A 510 -42.03 24.41 25.29
C GLY A 510 -40.68 24.46 24.55
N ILE A 511 -40.21 23.36 24.01
CA ILE A 511 -38.99 23.29 23.20
C ILE A 511 -39.39 22.91 21.78
N ALA A 512 -38.94 23.68 20.78
CA ALA A 512 -39.16 23.37 19.38
C ALA A 512 -38.35 22.11 19.01
N THR A 513 -39.00 21.11 18.43
CA THR A 513 -38.40 19.91 17.90
C THR A 513 -38.76 19.76 16.43
N SER A 514 -37.79 19.30 15.62
CA SER A 514 -38.05 18.94 14.23
C SER A 514 -38.55 17.50 14.16
N ASP A 515 -39.51 17.23 13.31
CA ASP A 515 -39.99 15.89 12.94
C ASP A 515 -40.00 15.75 11.43
N VAL A 516 -39.85 14.53 10.91
CA VAL A 516 -39.83 14.26 9.47
C VAL A 516 -40.85 13.20 9.13
N GLN A 517 -41.66 13.48 8.14
CA GLN A 517 -42.73 12.58 7.67
C GLN A 517 -42.61 12.36 6.17
N VAL A 518 -42.81 11.10 5.73
CA VAL A 518 -42.93 10.75 4.32
C VAL A 518 -44.36 11.01 3.85
N LEU A 519 -44.51 11.81 2.81
CA LEU A 519 -45.80 12.22 2.30
C LEU A 519 -46.29 11.31 1.18
N HIS A 520 -47.54 10.89 1.29
CA HIS A 520 -48.24 10.09 0.28
C HIS A 520 -49.61 10.69 -0.08
N GLY A 521 -50.13 10.40 -1.27
CA GLY A 521 -51.49 10.70 -1.68
C GLY A 521 -51.90 12.16 -1.44
N GLU A 522 -52.92 12.39 -0.63
CA GLU A 522 -53.49 13.71 -0.33
C GLU A 522 -52.52 14.60 0.45
N ASP A 523 -51.73 14.05 1.37
CA ASP A 523 -50.76 14.83 2.16
C ASP A 523 -49.69 15.45 1.26
N ARG A 524 -49.26 14.74 0.23
CA ARG A 524 -48.34 15.26 -0.77
C ARG A 524 -48.97 16.38 -1.62
N ILE A 525 -50.25 16.24 -1.98
CA ILE A 525 -50.99 17.29 -2.69
C ILE A 525 -51.10 18.55 -1.82
N ASN A 526 -51.43 18.40 -0.55
CA ASN A 526 -51.56 19.49 0.40
C ASN A 526 -50.22 20.24 0.59
N GLU A 527 -49.09 19.52 0.72
CA GLU A 527 -47.79 20.15 0.87
C GLU A 527 -47.38 20.90 -0.41
N VAL A 528 -47.56 20.32 -1.60
CA VAL A 528 -47.27 21.02 -2.87
C VAL A 528 -48.18 22.24 -3.03
N ALA A 529 -49.45 22.17 -2.60
CA ALA A 529 -50.38 23.31 -2.59
C ALA A 529 -49.93 24.42 -1.60
N ARG A 530 -49.47 24.04 -0.41
CA ARG A 530 -48.84 24.95 0.57
C ARG A 530 -47.64 25.70 -0.04
N MET A 531 -46.77 24.96 -0.75
CA MET A 531 -45.62 25.54 -1.46
C MET A 531 -46.02 26.49 -2.59
N LEU A 532 -47.21 26.35 -3.16
CA LEU A 532 -47.80 27.28 -4.15
C LEU A 532 -48.38 28.54 -3.51
N GLY A 533 -48.37 28.65 -2.18
CA GLY A 533 -48.76 29.83 -1.42
C GLY A 533 -50.16 29.78 -0.80
N ASP A 534 -50.94 28.71 -1.03
CA ASP A 534 -52.29 28.57 -0.45
C ASP A 534 -52.60 27.07 -0.19
N ALA A 535 -52.47 26.64 1.06
CA ALA A 535 -52.69 25.24 1.45
C ALA A 535 -54.16 24.81 1.37
N GLU A 536 -55.10 25.72 1.54
CA GLU A 536 -56.52 25.44 1.62
C GLU A 536 -57.30 25.82 0.36
N GLY A 537 -56.70 26.58 -0.56
CA GLY A 537 -57.36 27.07 -1.78
C GLY A 537 -57.58 25.99 -2.84
N ASP A 538 -58.80 25.83 -3.31
CA ASP A 538 -59.15 24.89 -4.38
C ASP A 538 -58.32 25.05 -5.65
N ALA A 539 -57.90 26.27 -5.97
CA ALA A 539 -57.08 26.57 -7.14
C ALA A 539 -55.65 26.00 -6.97
N ALA A 540 -55.00 26.18 -5.81
CA ALA A 540 -53.67 25.68 -5.51
C ALA A 540 -53.67 24.16 -5.45
N ARG A 541 -54.67 23.52 -4.84
CA ARG A 541 -54.82 22.06 -4.82
C ARG A 541 -54.99 21.46 -6.22
N ARG A 542 -55.84 22.07 -7.08
CA ARG A 542 -56.00 21.65 -8.48
C ARG A 542 -54.71 21.80 -9.27
N HIS A 543 -53.97 22.87 -9.06
CA HIS A 543 -52.66 23.07 -9.68
C HIS A 543 -51.62 22.02 -9.19
N ALA A 544 -51.53 21.77 -7.90
CA ALA A 544 -50.70 20.74 -7.30
C ALA A 544 -51.00 19.34 -7.88
N GLN A 545 -52.30 18.99 -7.97
CA GLN A 545 -52.74 17.75 -8.58
C GLN A 545 -52.34 17.65 -10.07
N ALA A 546 -52.45 18.74 -10.81
CA ALA A 546 -52.06 18.78 -12.22
C ALA A 546 -50.56 18.59 -12.39
N MET A 547 -49.73 19.22 -11.54
CA MET A 547 -48.28 19.03 -11.52
C MET A 547 -47.90 17.57 -11.23
N LEU A 548 -48.46 16.97 -10.19
CA LEU A 548 -48.20 15.59 -9.79
C LEU A 548 -48.66 14.54 -10.83
N ARG A 549 -49.77 14.81 -11.56
CA ARG A 549 -50.26 13.94 -12.65
C ARG A 549 -49.39 14.03 -13.90
N ARG A 550 -48.93 15.22 -14.29
CA ARG A 550 -48.12 15.46 -15.48
C ARG A 550 -46.82 14.68 -15.40
N GLU A 551 -46.19 14.64 -14.22
CA GLU A 551 -44.95 13.92 -13.99
C GLU A 551 -45.11 12.40 -14.04
N ARG A 552 -46.27 11.85 -13.57
CA ARG A 552 -46.56 10.40 -13.70
C ARG A 552 -46.74 9.93 -15.14
N VAL A 553 -47.18 10.79 -16.04
CA VAL A 553 -47.37 10.48 -17.47
C VAL A 553 -46.07 10.54 -18.23
N THR A 554 -45.16 11.44 -17.86
CA THR A 554 -43.86 11.64 -18.52
C THR A 554 -42.85 10.52 -18.19
N ARG A 555 -43.02 9.79 -17.07
CA ARG A 555 -42.16 8.67 -16.62
C ARG A 555 -42.66 7.28 -17.06
N ARG A 556 -43.77 7.16 -17.74
CA ARG A 556 -44.24 5.93 -18.42
C ARG A 556 -43.86 5.97 -19.89
#